data_1e26cb69aca79dfcc32cb5472bec72ea
#
_entry.id   1e26cb69aca79dfcc32cb5472bec72ea
#
_cell.length_a   1.000
_cell.length_b   1.000
_cell.length_c   1.000
_cell.angle_alpha   90.00
_cell.angle_beta   90.00
_cell.angle_gamma   90.00
#
_symmetry.space_group_name_H-M   'P 1'
#
loop_
_entity.id
_entity.type
_entity.pdbx_description
1 polymer ?
#
loop_
_entity_poly.entity_id
_entity_poly.type
_entity_poly.pdbx_seq_one_letter_code
_entity_poly.pdbx_strand_id
1 'polypeptide(L)'
;NKAEKNIDIYLSDKQKDTIKAINDNNVTIITGGPGTGKTTVIKTIIDIYNQKKYKTVLCAPTGRAAKRMTETTGEEASTLHRLLEIRKINDDYLKKQDNEYEGMPIDADLIIVDELSMVDIFLMRYLLKCIYPGTKLVLVGDSDQLSSVGPGNVLKDLILSGEITTVHLDKIFRQAAKSKIILNAHRVNSGMKFLSKEEDTEETKEDFFFIKESSQEAMLNQVISLCT
;
A
#
# COMPACT_ATOMS: atom_id res chain seq x y z
N ASN A 1 -1.10 -13.13 -21.25
CA ASN A 1 -0.24 -13.88 -22.22
C ASN A 1 0.69 -13.02 -23.10
N LYS A 2 0.35 -11.76 -23.47
CA LYS A 2 1.30 -10.86 -24.16
C LYS A 2 2.15 -10.04 -23.18
N ALA A 3 1.60 -9.62 -22.06
CA ALA A 3 2.32 -8.90 -21.01
C ALA A 3 3.36 -9.80 -20.31
N GLU A 4 3.08 -11.08 -20.11
CA GLU A 4 4.02 -12.04 -19.51
C GLU A 4 5.25 -12.31 -20.39
N LYS A 5 5.15 -12.15 -21.73
CA LYS A 5 6.27 -12.37 -22.65
C LYS A 5 7.30 -11.25 -22.71
N ASN A 6 6.93 -10.05 -22.25
CA ASN A 6 7.82 -8.89 -22.22
C ASN A 6 8.40 -8.61 -20.83
N ILE A 7 7.89 -9.27 -19.79
CA ILE A 7 8.35 -9.15 -18.43
C ILE A 7 8.68 -10.59 -18.00
N ASP A 8 9.93 -10.89 -17.72
CA ASP A 8 10.37 -12.22 -17.18
C ASP A 8 9.80 -12.50 -15.77
N ILE A 9 8.52 -12.15 -15.52
CA ILE A 9 7.85 -12.30 -14.25
C ILE A 9 6.65 -13.23 -14.41
N TYR A 10 6.70 -14.37 -13.74
CA TYR A 10 5.54 -15.27 -13.62
C TYR A 10 4.57 -14.74 -12.57
N LEU A 11 3.44 -14.23 -13.02
CA LEU A 11 2.36 -13.80 -12.15
C LEU A 11 1.60 -15.00 -11.58
N SER A 12 1.27 -14.94 -10.29
CA SER A 12 0.34 -15.90 -9.68
C SER A 12 -1.09 -15.70 -10.23
N ASP A 13 -1.95 -16.69 -10.04
CA ASP A 13 -3.33 -16.61 -10.52
C ASP A 13 -4.07 -15.41 -9.88
N LYS A 14 -3.88 -15.18 -8.58
CA LYS A 14 -4.42 -13.99 -7.88
C LYS A 14 -3.93 -12.66 -8.46
N GLN A 15 -2.67 -12.58 -8.88
CA GLN A 15 -2.14 -11.38 -9.53
C GLN A 15 -2.74 -11.19 -10.93
N LYS A 16 -2.99 -12.28 -11.66
CA LYS A 16 -3.72 -12.22 -12.96
C LYS A 16 -5.17 -11.79 -12.76
N ASP A 17 -5.84 -12.32 -11.75
CA ASP A 17 -7.22 -11.92 -11.39
C ASP A 17 -7.27 -10.43 -11.02
N THR A 18 -6.24 -9.92 -10.33
CA THR A 18 -6.16 -8.48 -10.01
C THR A 18 -6.10 -7.62 -11.27
N ILE A 19 -5.28 -7.99 -12.25
CA ILE A 19 -5.18 -7.26 -13.52
C ILE A 19 -6.53 -7.29 -14.26
N LYS A 20 -7.22 -8.43 -14.24
CA LYS A 20 -8.56 -8.56 -14.82
C LYS A 20 -9.56 -7.68 -14.08
N ALA A 21 -9.57 -7.70 -12.74
CA ALA A 21 -10.46 -6.89 -11.93
C ALA A 21 -10.32 -5.39 -12.23
N ILE A 22 -9.07 -4.90 -12.39
CA ILE A 22 -8.80 -3.50 -12.75
C ILE A 22 -9.29 -3.16 -14.16
N ASN A 23 -9.17 -4.10 -15.09
CA ASN A 23 -9.67 -3.86 -16.45
C ASN A 23 -11.20 -3.79 -16.47
N ASP A 24 -11.87 -4.60 -15.69
CA ASP A 24 -13.32 -4.77 -15.72
C ASP A 24 -14.05 -3.74 -14.82
N ASN A 25 -13.37 -3.10 -13.86
CA ASN A 25 -13.97 -2.14 -12.92
C ASN A 25 -13.33 -0.75 -12.99
N ASN A 26 -14.08 0.28 -12.60
CA ASN A 26 -13.57 1.65 -12.50
C ASN A 26 -12.80 1.89 -11.21
N VAL A 27 -13.21 1.22 -10.12
CA VAL A 27 -12.52 1.27 -8.84
C VAL A 27 -12.18 -0.16 -8.39
N THR A 28 -10.95 -0.38 -8.00
CA THR A 28 -10.49 -1.70 -7.52
C THR A 28 -9.59 -1.54 -6.30
N ILE A 29 -9.84 -2.33 -5.27
CA ILE A 29 -8.99 -2.40 -4.08
C ILE A 29 -8.08 -3.63 -4.19
N ILE A 30 -6.80 -3.44 -3.90
CA ILE A 30 -5.80 -4.49 -3.76
C ILE A 30 -5.32 -4.49 -2.32
N THR A 31 -5.57 -5.53 -1.58
CA THR A 31 -5.09 -5.65 -0.20
C THR A 31 -4.26 -6.91 -0.01
N GLY A 32 -3.38 -6.88 0.98
CA GLY A 32 -2.55 -8.02 1.35
C GLY A 32 -1.38 -7.60 2.22
N GLY A 33 -0.87 -8.51 3.02
CA GLY A 33 0.24 -8.29 3.94
C GLY A 33 1.59 -8.04 3.25
N PRO A 34 2.65 -7.90 4.02
CA PRO A 34 4.00 -7.74 3.49
C PRO A 34 4.43 -8.98 2.70
N GLY A 35 5.15 -8.77 1.58
CA GLY A 35 5.67 -9.88 0.75
C GLY A 35 4.66 -10.58 -0.14
N THR A 36 3.41 -10.11 -0.25
CA THR A 36 2.37 -10.70 -1.11
C THR A 36 2.42 -10.24 -2.58
N GLY A 37 3.38 -9.39 -2.93
CA GLY A 37 3.61 -8.98 -4.31
C GLY A 37 2.72 -7.83 -4.80
N LYS A 38 2.18 -6.99 -3.93
CA LYS A 38 1.44 -5.77 -4.31
C LYS A 38 2.24 -4.91 -5.30
N THR A 39 3.51 -4.64 -5.02
CA THR A 39 4.39 -3.85 -5.90
C THR A 39 4.57 -4.48 -7.28
N THR A 40 4.65 -5.81 -7.37
CA THR A 40 4.73 -6.52 -8.65
C THR A 40 3.48 -6.30 -9.49
N VAL A 41 2.31 -6.36 -8.85
CA VAL A 41 1.02 -6.08 -9.52
C VAL A 41 0.97 -4.63 -10.00
N ILE A 42 1.33 -3.66 -9.15
CA ILE A 42 1.38 -2.23 -9.52
C ILE A 42 2.25 -2.04 -10.76
N LYS A 43 3.48 -2.58 -10.75
CA LYS A 43 4.40 -2.47 -11.88
C LYS A 43 3.82 -3.06 -13.16
N THR A 44 3.23 -4.25 -13.07
CA THR A 44 2.60 -4.91 -14.22
C THR A 44 1.44 -4.08 -14.81
N ILE A 45 0.64 -3.45 -13.95
CA ILE A 45 -0.47 -2.58 -14.37
C ILE A 45 0.07 -1.37 -15.10
N ILE A 46 1.08 -0.71 -14.55
CA ILE A 46 1.75 0.44 -15.18
C ILE A 46 2.26 0.07 -16.58
N ASP A 47 2.97 -1.05 -16.69
CA ASP A 47 3.49 -1.52 -17.97
C ASP A 47 2.38 -1.75 -19.01
N ILE A 48 1.25 -2.34 -18.59
CA ILE A 48 0.10 -2.57 -19.47
C ILE A 48 -0.51 -1.25 -19.94
N TYR A 49 -0.66 -0.26 -19.04
CA TYR A 49 -1.27 1.02 -19.36
C TYR A 49 -0.33 1.89 -20.22
N ASN A 50 0.98 1.86 -19.94
CA ASN A 50 1.98 2.53 -20.77
C ASN A 50 2.00 1.98 -22.21
N GLN A 51 1.88 0.66 -22.40
CA GLN A 51 1.77 0.06 -23.73
C GLN A 51 0.53 0.56 -24.51
N LYS A 52 -0.54 0.90 -23.80
CA LYS A 52 -1.75 1.49 -24.37
C LYS A 52 -1.66 3.02 -24.53
N LYS A 53 -0.55 3.63 -24.13
CA LYS A 53 -0.34 5.09 -24.08
C LYS A 53 -1.33 5.82 -23.17
N TYR A 54 -1.81 5.17 -22.14
CA TYR A 54 -2.66 5.77 -21.12
C TYR A 54 -1.83 6.52 -20.10
N LYS A 55 -2.35 7.65 -19.64
CA LYS A 55 -1.71 8.48 -18.62
C LYS A 55 -1.96 7.90 -17.24
N THR A 56 -0.89 7.42 -16.60
CA THR A 56 -0.93 6.86 -15.25
C THR A 56 -0.37 7.85 -14.24
N VAL A 57 -1.09 8.07 -13.14
CA VAL A 57 -0.64 8.90 -12.01
C VAL A 57 -0.44 8.00 -10.79
N LEU A 58 0.74 8.09 -10.18
CA LEU A 58 1.12 7.32 -9.00
C LEU A 58 1.19 8.22 -7.79
N CYS A 59 0.57 7.82 -6.70
CA CYS A 59 0.62 8.59 -5.47
C CYS A 59 0.55 7.74 -4.20
N ALA A 60 1.00 8.34 -3.09
CA ALA A 60 0.98 7.74 -1.77
C ALA A 60 0.77 8.81 -0.69
N PRO A 61 0.33 8.46 0.54
CA PRO A 61 0.07 9.44 1.59
C PRO A 61 1.34 10.11 2.12
N THR A 62 2.50 9.44 2.05
CA THR A 62 3.76 9.93 2.61
C THR A 62 4.86 10.05 1.57
N GLY A 63 5.82 10.98 1.80
CA GLY A 63 6.98 11.16 0.92
C GLY A 63 7.86 9.91 0.82
N ARG A 64 8.00 9.16 1.92
CA ARG A 64 8.77 7.90 1.93
C ARG A 64 8.10 6.84 1.05
N ALA A 65 6.78 6.70 1.14
CA ALA A 65 6.03 5.75 0.33
C ALA A 65 6.08 6.14 -1.16
N ALA A 66 5.88 7.42 -1.48
CA ALA A 66 5.99 7.92 -2.86
C ALA A 66 7.39 7.69 -3.44
N LYS A 67 8.45 7.99 -2.69
CA LYS A 67 9.84 7.73 -3.11
C LYS A 67 10.07 6.23 -3.38
N ARG A 68 9.64 5.36 -2.45
CA ARG A 68 9.73 3.91 -2.62
C ARG A 68 8.96 3.43 -3.85
N MET A 69 7.79 3.99 -4.09
CA MET A 69 6.98 3.68 -5.28
C MET A 69 7.72 4.05 -6.56
N THR A 70 8.34 5.25 -6.62
CA THR A 70 9.19 5.66 -7.75
C THR A 70 10.37 4.70 -7.96
N GLU A 71 11.11 4.39 -6.90
CA GLU A 71 12.28 3.50 -6.99
C GLU A 71 11.92 2.09 -7.48
N THR A 72 10.75 1.59 -7.09
CA THR A 72 10.32 0.22 -7.43
C THR A 72 9.64 0.10 -8.78
N THR A 73 8.93 1.14 -9.22
CA THR A 73 8.20 1.13 -10.51
C THR A 73 9.03 1.70 -11.65
N GLY A 74 9.95 2.61 -11.35
CA GLY A 74 10.69 3.41 -12.35
C GLY A 74 9.90 4.62 -12.86
N GLU A 75 8.67 4.84 -12.38
CA GLU A 75 7.79 5.94 -12.76
C GLU A 75 7.68 6.96 -11.61
N GLU A 76 7.55 8.24 -11.93
CA GLU A 76 7.46 9.28 -10.90
C GLU A 76 6.17 9.14 -10.09
N ALA A 77 6.29 9.03 -8.76
CA ALA A 77 5.18 9.05 -7.84
C ALA A 77 5.26 10.29 -6.93
N SER A 78 4.12 10.86 -6.58
CA SER A 78 4.02 12.01 -5.70
C SER A 78 3.26 11.72 -4.42
N THR A 79 3.33 12.62 -3.43
CA THR A 79 2.42 12.52 -2.30
C THR A 79 1.02 12.99 -2.70
N LEU A 80 -0.02 12.40 -2.08
CA LEU A 80 -1.40 12.85 -2.27
C LEU A 80 -1.53 14.36 -2.01
N HIS A 81 -0.89 14.87 -0.95
CA HIS A 81 -0.92 16.30 -0.64
C HIS A 81 -0.35 17.17 -1.78
N ARG A 82 0.76 16.72 -2.40
CA ARG A 82 1.36 17.42 -3.53
C ARG A 82 0.49 17.32 -4.79
N LEU A 83 -0.02 16.14 -5.07
CA LEU A 83 -0.89 15.88 -6.22
C LEU A 83 -2.15 16.72 -6.18
N LEU A 84 -2.73 16.85 -4.99
CA LEU A 84 -3.97 17.60 -4.74
C LEU A 84 -3.72 19.08 -4.44
N GLU A 85 -2.46 19.54 -4.50
CA GLU A 85 -2.05 20.91 -4.17
C GLU A 85 -2.52 21.39 -2.79
N ILE A 86 -2.72 20.45 -1.87
CA ILE A 86 -3.12 20.78 -0.49
C ILE A 86 -1.91 21.43 0.20
N ARG A 87 -1.95 22.73 0.36
CA ARG A 87 -0.98 23.48 1.18
C ARG A 87 -1.18 23.09 2.63
N LYS A 88 -0.10 23.08 3.45
CA LYS A 88 -0.20 22.89 4.90
C LYS A 88 -1.21 23.88 5.47
N ILE A 89 -2.40 23.41 5.74
CA ILE A 89 -3.47 24.20 6.33
C ILE A 89 -3.31 24.02 7.84
N ASN A 90 -3.13 25.11 8.57
CA ASN A 90 -3.22 25.10 10.03
C ASN A 90 -4.57 24.54 10.43
N ASP A 91 -4.63 23.74 11.51
CA ASP A 91 -5.81 22.99 11.97
C ASP A 91 -7.10 23.81 12.06
N ASP A 92 -7.02 25.15 12.18
CA ASP A 92 -8.17 26.05 12.19
C ASP A 92 -8.86 26.24 10.83
N TYR A 93 -8.17 25.93 9.72
CA TYR A 93 -8.74 25.99 8.36
C TYR A 93 -9.58 24.77 8.01
N LEU A 94 -9.30 23.60 8.59
CA LEU A 94 -10.07 22.38 8.35
C LEU A 94 -11.57 22.54 8.72
N LYS A 95 -11.88 23.43 9.68
CA LYS A 95 -13.25 23.69 10.13
C LYS A 95 -14.02 24.70 9.27
N LYS A 96 -13.35 25.52 8.47
CA LYS A 96 -13.99 26.60 7.70
C LYS A 96 -14.04 26.41 6.19
N GLN A 97 -13.18 25.55 5.60
CA GLN A 97 -13.07 25.40 4.14
C GLN A 97 -13.60 24.08 3.58
N ASP A 98 -14.31 23.29 4.35
CA ASP A 98 -14.85 22.01 3.93
C ASP A 98 -15.79 22.08 2.70
N ASN A 99 -16.38 23.25 2.44
CA ASN A 99 -17.26 23.47 1.30
C ASN A 99 -16.58 24.14 0.08
N GLU A 100 -15.36 24.69 0.22
CA GLU A 100 -14.71 25.51 -0.80
C GLU A 100 -13.50 24.85 -1.50
N TYR A 101 -13.15 23.58 -1.14
CA TYR A 101 -12.11 22.90 -1.87
C TYR A 101 -12.62 22.50 -3.25
N GLU A 102 -12.35 23.32 -4.22
CA GLU A 102 -12.47 23.04 -5.64
C GLU A 102 -11.10 22.55 -6.13
N GLY A 103 -10.76 21.28 -5.84
CA GLY A 103 -9.50 20.69 -6.27
C GLY A 103 -9.34 20.73 -7.79
N MET A 104 -8.11 20.92 -8.26
CA MET A 104 -7.84 20.83 -9.70
C MET A 104 -8.00 19.38 -10.13
N PRO A 105 -8.78 19.15 -11.21
CA PRO A 105 -8.99 17.80 -11.73
C PRO A 105 -7.67 17.15 -12.16
N ILE A 106 -7.49 15.89 -11.77
CA ILE A 106 -6.32 15.09 -12.13
C ILE A 106 -6.51 14.57 -13.56
N ASP A 107 -5.66 15.05 -14.48
CA ASP A 107 -5.63 14.56 -15.84
C ASP A 107 -4.91 13.21 -15.91
N ALA A 108 -5.68 12.12 -15.81
CA ALA A 108 -5.17 10.74 -15.84
C ALA A 108 -6.24 9.75 -16.30
N ASP A 109 -5.83 8.70 -17.00
CA ASP A 109 -6.66 7.53 -17.32
C ASP A 109 -6.69 6.52 -16.18
N LEU A 110 -5.60 6.48 -15.39
CA LEU A 110 -5.44 5.59 -14.25
C LEU A 110 -4.75 6.34 -13.10
N ILE A 111 -5.32 6.24 -11.91
CA ILE A 111 -4.69 6.71 -10.66
C ILE A 111 -4.45 5.49 -9.78
N ILE A 112 -3.22 5.33 -9.30
CA ILE A 112 -2.84 4.30 -8.33
C ILE A 112 -2.43 4.97 -7.03
N VAL A 113 -3.13 4.63 -5.96
CA VAL A 113 -2.85 5.09 -4.58
C VAL A 113 -2.29 3.92 -3.78
N ASP A 114 -1.02 3.99 -3.41
CA ASP A 114 -0.41 2.98 -2.53
C ASP A 114 -0.43 3.43 -1.06
N GLU A 115 -0.26 2.50 -0.13
CA GLU A 115 -0.33 2.69 1.34
C GLU A 115 -1.65 3.33 1.79
N LEU A 116 -2.78 2.91 1.22
CA LEU A 116 -4.11 3.48 1.49
C LEU A 116 -4.53 3.37 2.96
N SER A 117 -3.98 2.43 3.74
CA SER A 117 -4.24 2.32 5.19
C SER A 117 -3.92 3.61 5.96
N MET A 118 -3.01 4.44 5.44
CA MET A 118 -2.61 5.72 6.03
C MET A 118 -3.45 6.92 5.55
N VAL A 119 -4.40 6.71 4.65
CA VAL A 119 -5.26 7.77 4.09
C VAL A 119 -6.49 7.94 4.96
N ASP A 120 -6.71 9.15 5.48
CA ASP A 120 -7.91 9.50 6.25
C ASP A 120 -9.10 9.90 5.37
N ILE A 121 -10.24 10.11 6.00
CA ILE A 121 -11.48 10.42 5.28
C ILE A 121 -11.43 11.78 4.55
N PHE A 122 -10.71 12.76 5.08
CA PHE A 122 -10.59 14.07 4.45
C PHE A 122 -9.72 14.01 3.20
N LEU A 123 -8.55 13.34 3.30
CA LEU A 123 -7.66 13.17 2.17
C LEU A 123 -8.31 12.35 1.05
N MET A 124 -9.06 11.31 1.42
CA MET A 124 -9.85 10.52 0.45
C MET A 124 -10.94 11.36 -0.21
N ARG A 125 -11.66 12.17 0.54
CA ARG A 125 -12.68 13.10 0.01
C ARG A 125 -12.07 14.07 -1.00
N TYR A 126 -10.90 14.65 -0.69
CA TYR A 126 -10.22 15.56 -1.62
C TYR A 126 -9.78 14.85 -2.89
N LEU A 127 -9.23 13.65 -2.77
CA LEU A 127 -8.88 12.83 -3.94
C LEU A 127 -10.09 12.61 -4.84
N LEU A 128 -11.20 12.16 -4.27
CA LEU A 128 -12.41 11.84 -5.03
C LEU A 128 -13.01 13.06 -5.75
N LYS A 129 -12.88 14.27 -5.19
CA LYS A 129 -13.30 15.52 -5.85
C LYS A 129 -12.46 15.87 -7.08
N CYS A 130 -11.22 15.38 -7.17
CA CYS A 130 -10.29 15.66 -8.26
C CYS A 130 -10.30 14.60 -9.38
N ILE A 131 -11.06 13.52 -9.23
CA ILE A 131 -11.10 12.43 -10.22
C ILE A 131 -12.19 12.71 -11.25
N TYR A 132 -11.82 12.64 -12.53
CA TYR A 132 -12.79 12.74 -13.63
C TYR A 132 -13.60 11.45 -13.81
N PRO A 133 -14.87 11.55 -14.23
CA PRO A 133 -15.62 10.39 -14.69
C PRO A 133 -14.87 9.65 -15.81
N GLY A 134 -14.71 8.34 -15.63
CA GLY A 134 -13.97 7.49 -16.58
C GLY A 134 -12.53 7.20 -16.20
N THR A 135 -11.91 7.99 -15.31
CA THR A 135 -10.61 7.65 -14.72
C THR A 135 -10.72 6.40 -13.87
N LYS A 136 -9.83 5.44 -14.06
CA LYS A 136 -9.75 4.26 -13.21
C LYS A 136 -8.97 4.57 -11.93
N LEU A 137 -9.45 4.05 -10.80
CA LEU A 137 -8.85 4.22 -9.49
C LEU A 137 -8.45 2.87 -8.90
N VAL A 138 -7.17 2.68 -8.65
CA VAL A 138 -6.62 1.50 -7.98
C VAL A 138 -6.12 1.90 -6.60
N LEU A 139 -6.73 1.33 -5.58
CA LEU A 139 -6.46 1.58 -4.17
C LEU A 139 -5.67 0.40 -3.61
N VAL A 140 -4.42 0.63 -3.20
CA VAL A 140 -3.54 -0.43 -2.73
C VAL A 140 -3.19 -0.19 -1.27
N GLY A 141 -3.27 -1.23 -0.44
CA GLY A 141 -2.92 -1.11 0.97
C GLY A 141 -2.89 -2.47 1.67
N ASP A 142 -2.71 -2.39 2.97
CA ASP A 142 -2.73 -3.55 3.84
C ASP A 142 -3.80 -3.32 4.92
N SER A 143 -4.89 -4.07 4.86
CA SER A 143 -6.02 -3.93 5.80
C SER A 143 -5.67 -4.30 7.25
N ASP A 144 -4.56 -4.99 7.45
CA ASP A 144 -4.09 -5.45 8.75
C ASP A 144 -3.09 -4.47 9.40
N GLN A 145 -2.64 -3.46 8.64
CA GLN A 145 -1.83 -2.37 9.18
C GLN A 145 -2.68 -1.39 10.01
N LEU A 146 -1.99 -0.59 10.82
CA LEU A 146 -2.62 0.50 11.57
C LEU A 146 -3.31 1.49 10.62
N SER A 147 -4.47 1.95 11.02
CA SER A 147 -5.21 3.00 10.31
C SER A 147 -4.47 4.34 10.35
N SER A 148 -4.95 5.29 9.55
CA SER A 148 -4.46 6.67 9.54
C SER A 148 -4.50 7.31 10.93
N VAL A 149 -3.62 8.30 11.17
CA VAL A 149 -3.65 9.14 12.38
C VAL A 149 -4.87 10.07 12.33
N GLY A 150 -5.27 10.51 11.14
CA GLY A 150 -6.50 11.28 10.91
C GLY A 150 -7.77 10.41 11.05
N PRO A 151 -8.95 11.03 11.05
CA PRO A 151 -10.21 10.33 11.29
C PRO A 151 -10.60 9.38 10.16
N GLY A 152 -11.23 8.27 10.54
CA GLY A 152 -11.73 7.23 9.63
C GLY A 152 -10.77 6.06 9.40
N ASN A 153 -11.31 4.94 8.98
CA ASN A 153 -10.56 3.76 8.58
C ASN A 153 -10.92 3.40 7.12
N VAL A 154 -10.58 4.32 6.23
CA VAL A 154 -11.07 4.35 4.83
C VAL A 154 -10.88 3.00 4.13
N LEU A 155 -9.67 2.44 4.15
CA LEU A 155 -9.41 1.16 3.47
C LEU A 155 -10.30 0.05 4.00
N LYS A 156 -10.38 -0.11 5.31
CA LYS A 156 -11.13 -1.18 5.95
C LYS A 156 -12.63 -1.01 5.75
N ASP A 157 -13.13 0.22 5.87
CA ASP A 157 -14.54 0.53 5.69
C ASP A 157 -14.99 0.28 4.24
N LEU A 158 -14.16 0.65 3.25
CA LEU A 158 -14.42 0.36 1.83
C LEU A 158 -14.43 -1.16 1.55
N ILE A 159 -13.51 -1.92 2.13
CA ILE A 159 -13.49 -3.39 2.00
C ILE A 159 -14.75 -4.00 2.64
N LEU A 160 -15.09 -3.58 3.85
CA LEU A 160 -16.24 -4.11 4.60
C LEU A 160 -17.59 -3.76 3.95
N SER A 161 -17.67 -2.67 3.20
CA SER A 161 -18.88 -2.29 2.48
C SER A 161 -19.31 -3.32 1.44
N GLY A 162 -18.37 -4.06 0.86
CA GLY A 162 -18.62 -5.01 -0.22
C GLY A 162 -18.98 -4.37 -1.57
N GLU A 163 -19.06 -3.03 -1.65
CA GLU A 163 -19.48 -2.31 -2.86
C GLU A 163 -18.36 -2.17 -3.91
N ILE A 164 -17.10 -2.30 -3.49
CA ILE A 164 -15.94 -2.14 -4.35
C ILE A 164 -15.25 -3.48 -4.55
N THR A 165 -14.98 -3.81 -5.82
CA THR A 165 -14.21 -5.01 -6.17
C THR A 165 -12.87 -5.03 -5.43
N THR A 166 -12.71 -6.00 -4.53
CA THR A 166 -11.52 -6.16 -3.70
C THR A 166 -10.81 -7.46 -4.02
N VAL A 167 -9.51 -7.39 -4.26
CA VAL A 167 -8.66 -8.56 -4.45
C VAL A 167 -7.69 -8.68 -3.27
N HIS A 168 -7.77 -9.81 -2.57
CA HIS A 168 -6.88 -10.14 -1.47
C HIS A 168 -5.69 -10.96 -1.97
N LEU A 169 -4.47 -10.41 -1.85
CA LEU A 169 -3.23 -11.12 -2.13
C LEU A 169 -2.75 -11.80 -0.85
N ASP A 170 -2.89 -13.11 -0.79
CA ASP A 170 -2.64 -13.95 0.38
C ASP A 170 -1.33 -14.77 0.28
N LYS A 171 -0.79 -14.93 -0.94
CA LYS A 171 0.39 -15.74 -1.18
C LYS A 171 1.68 -14.96 -0.87
N ILE A 172 2.41 -15.38 0.13
CA ILE A 172 3.76 -14.89 0.42
C ILE A 172 4.73 -15.50 -0.61
N PHE A 173 5.49 -14.65 -1.31
CA PHE A 173 6.45 -15.13 -2.29
C PHE A 173 7.73 -15.65 -1.63
N ARG A 174 8.41 -16.61 -2.30
CA ARG A 174 9.55 -17.35 -1.75
C ARG A 174 10.64 -16.47 -1.14
N GLN A 175 10.98 -15.33 -1.73
CA GLN A 175 11.98 -14.42 -1.16
C GLN A 175 11.51 -13.79 0.15
N ALA A 176 10.23 -13.41 0.23
CA ALA A 176 9.60 -12.85 1.43
C ALA A 176 9.40 -13.93 2.51
N ALA A 177 9.09 -15.15 2.12
CA ALA A 177 8.95 -16.29 3.03
C ALA A 177 10.25 -16.70 3.74
N LYS A 178 11.41 -16.20 3.29
CA LYS A 178 12.69 -16.41 3.98
C LYS A 178 12.95 -15.37 5.09
N SER A 179 12.21 -14.27 5.16
CA SER A 179 12.35 -13.24 6.18
C SER A 179 11.54 -13.60 7.43
N LYS A 180 12.21 -13.73 8.57
CA LYS A 180 11.54 -13.95 9.86
C LYS A 180 10.65 -12.78 10.27
N ILE A 181 11.00 -11.54 9.87
CA ILE A 181 10.15 -10.36 10.09
C ILE A 181 8.80 -10.56 9.42
N ILE A 182 8.81 -10.98 8.14
CA ILE A 182 7.58 -11.17 7.37
C ILE A 182 6.77 -12.35 7.90
N LEU A 183 7.43 -13.49 8.17
CA LEU A 183 6.78 -14.68 8.73
C LEU A 183 6.12 -14.35 10.08
N ASN A 184 6.84 -13.67 10.97
CA ASN A 184 6.32 -13.30 12.27
C ASN A 184 5.19 -12.27 12.19
N ALA A 185 5.24 -11.33 11.25
CA ALA A 185 4.14 -10.39 11.02
C ALA A 185 2.84 -11.15 10.65
N HIS A 186 2.91 -12.11 9.73
CA HIS A 186 1.74 -12.93 9.37
C HIS A 186 1.27 -13.84 10.52
N ARG A 187 2.20 -14.41 11.30
CA ARG A 187 1.85 -15.26 12.46
C ARG A 187 1.09 -14.44 13.52
N VAL A 188 1.63 -13.27 13.87
CA VAL A 188 0.98 -12.37 14.85
C VAL A 188 -0.40 -11.92 14.37
N ASN A 189 -0.51 -11.55 13.11
CA ASN A 189 -1.80 -11.17 12.53
C ASN A 189 -2.83 -12.30 12.56
N SER A 190 -2.37 -13.55 12.46
CA SER A 190 -3.20 -14.76 12.59
C SER A 190 -3.42 -15.20 14.05
N GLY A 191 -3.00 -14.40 15.04
CA GLY A 191 -3.11 -14.71 16.48
C GLY A 191 -2.12 -15.76 16.96
N MET A 192 -1.11 -16.11 16.18
CA MET A 192 -0.07 -17.08 16.55
C MET A 192 1.10 -16.36 17.26
N LYS A 193 1.87 -17.14 18.03
CA LYS A 193 3.14 -16.68 18.63
C LYS A 193 4.21 -16.50 17.55
N PHE A 194 5.27 -15.75 17.89
CA PHE A 194 6.47 -15.66 17.07
C PHE A 194 7.04 -17.06 16.78
N LEU A 195 7.74 -17.18 15.65
CA LEU A 195 8.45 -18.40 15.26
C LEU A 195 9.46 -18.78 16.37
N SER A 196 9.33 -19.99 16.90
CA SER A 196 10.29 -20.51 17.87
C SER A 196 11.58 -20.98 17.16
N LYS A 197 12.67 -21.16 17.95
CA LYS A 197 13.93 -21.69 17.40
C LYS A 197 13.78 -23.12 16.87
N GLU A 198 12.82 -23.89 17.39
CA GLU A 198 12.55 -25.27 16.99
C GLU A 198 11.75 -25.34 15.67
N GLU A 199 10.93 -24.30 15.42
CA GLU A 199 10.16 -24.16 14.16
C GLU A 199 10.98 -23.49 13.05
N ASP A 200 12.16 -22.94 13.41
CA ASP A 200 13.03 -22.22 12.50
C ASP A 200 13.75 -23.20 11.56
N THR A 201 13.80 -22.87 10.29
CA THR A 201 14.54 -23.66 9.31
C THR A 201 15.83 -22.95 8.91
N GLU A 202 16.86 -23.70 8.58
CA GLU A 202 18.14 -23.13 8.09
C GLU A 202 17.99 -22.25 6.82
N GLU A 203 16.83 -22.29 6.17
CA GLU A 203 16.54 -21.46 4.99
C GLU A 203 16.07 -20.05 5.32
N THR A 204 15.69 -19.74 6.58
CA THR A 204 15.21 -18.41 6.99
C THR A 204 16.37 -17.46 7.29
N LYS A 205 16.13 -16.16 7.04
CA LYS A 205 17.10 -15.11 7.34
C LYS A 205 17.14 -14.80 8.83
N GLU A 206 18.31 -14.52 9.35
CA GLU A 206 18.50 -13.97 10.70
C GLU A 206 18.22 -12.46 10.73
N ASP A 207 16.96 -12.05 10.46
CA ASP A 207 16.53 -10.65 10.37
C ASP A 207 15.50 -10.24 11.44
N PHE A 208 15.17 -11.18 12.38
CA PHE A 208 14.25 -10.91 13.48
C PHE A 208 14.83 -11.43 14.79
N PHE A 209 14.91 -10.55 15.78
CA PHE A 209 15.43 -10.88 17.11
C PHE A 209 14.41 -10.44 18.17
N PHE A 210 14.04 -11.37 19.06
CA PHE A 210 13.20 -11.06 20.21
C PHE A 210 14.05 -11.00 21.47
N ILE A 211 14.21 -9.80 22.03
CA ILE A 211 14.95 -9.55 23.26
C ILE A 211 13.94 -9.33 24.38
N LYS A 212 13.99 -10.19 25.41
CA LYS A 212 13.10 -10.09 26.56
C LYS A 212 13.81 -9.33 27.67
N GLU A 213 13.26 -8.17 28.03
CA GLU A 213 13.71 -7.37 29.17
C GLU A 213 12.57 -7.14 30.15
N SER A 214 12.92 -7.11 31.46
CA SER A 214 11.94 -7.03 32.54
C SER A 214 11.74 -5.63 33.11
N SER A 215 12.64 -4.69 32.82
CA SER A 215 12.56 -3.31 33.33
C SER A 215 12.69 -2.27 32.20
N GLN A 216 12.08 -1.11 32.41
CA GLN A 216 12.17 0.01 31.45
C GLN A 216 13.61 0.52 31.27
N GLU A 217 14.40 0.52 32.36
CA GLU A 217 15.80 0.96 32.33
C GLU A 217 16.66 0.00 31.49
N ALA A 218 16.49 -1.32 31.68
CA ALA A 218 17.17 -2.34 30.88
C ALA A 218 16.77 -2.23 29.38
N MET A 219 15.49 -2.03 29.09
CA MET A 219 15.01 -1.79 27.70
C MET A 219 15.67 -0.56 27.09
N LEU A 220 15.73 0.56 27.82
CA LEU A 220 16.37 1.79 27.32
C LEU A 220 17.86 1.57 27.03
N ASN A 221 18.58 0.94 27.96
CA ASN A 221 20.01 0.65 27.78
C ASN A 221 20.26 -0.28 26.59
N GLN A 222 19.37 -1.27 26.38
CA GLN A 222 19.46 -2.18 25.24
C GLN A 222 19.22 -1.44 23.91
N VAL A 223 18.20 -0.55 23.85
CA VAL A 223 17.94 0.27 22.66
C VAL A 223 19.12 1.17 22.33
N ILE A 224 19.70 1.84 23.35
CA ILE A 224 20.89 2.69 23.14
C ILE A 224 22.04 1.87 22.60
N SER A 225 22.31 0.70 23.19
CA SER A 225 23.39 -0.20 22.74
C SER A 225 23.23 -0.73 21.31
N LEU A 226 22.01 -0.85 20.82
CA LEU A 226 21.73 -1.28 19.43
C LEU A 226 21.82 -0.14 18.41
N CYS A 227 21.77 1.12 18.88
CA CYS A 227 21.82 2.31 18.02
C CYS A 227 23.23 2.93 17.92
N THR A 228 24.18 2.49 18.77
CA THR A 228 25.60 2.93 18.79
C THR A 228 26.49 1.94 18.10
#